data_dd19d9be81a2c640c14a19619907771b
#
_entry.id   dd19d9be81a2c640c14a19619907771b
#
_cell.length_a   1.000
_cell.length_b   1.000
_cell.length_c   1.000
_cell.angle_alpha   90.00
_cell.angle_beta   90.00
_cell.angle_gamma   90.00
#
_symmetry.space_group_name_H-M   'P 1'
#
loop_
_entity.id
_entity.type
_entity.pdbx_description
1 polymer ?
#
loop_
_entity_poly.entity_id
_entity_poly.type
_entity_poly.pdbx_seq_one_letter_code
_entity_poly.pdbx_strand_id
1 'polypeptide(L)'
;MSSETTAQPTTSWQVQIHIVRKAAVVNPQGNTIRDALHQLHFATVHDVRMGKYLEITLDAVDEATARQQVESMCATLLANPVIEQYTFTIFPIAELNTSS
;
A
#
# COMPACT_ATOMS: atom_id res chain seq x y z
N MET A 1 17.91 13.10 27.00
CA MET A 1 16.98 13.86 26.47
C MET A 1 15.60 13.64 27.05
N SER A 2 14.90 14.57 27.05
CA SER A 2 13.65 14.49 27.74
C SER A 2 12.45 14.66 26.82
N SER A 3 12.68 14.50 25.54
CA SER A 3 11.58 14.71 24.63
C SER A 3 10.49 13.68 24.84
N GLU A 4 10.84 12.53 25.38
CA GLU A 4 9.81 11.56 25.65
C GLU A 4 8.84 12.03 26.68
N THR A 5 9.28 12.81 27.61
CA THR A 5 8.41 13.23 28.69
C THR A 5 7.37 14.22 28.21
N THR A 6 7.64 14.90 27.09
CA THR A 6 6.69 15.85 26.54
C THR A 6 5.99 15.32 25.31
N ALA A 7 6.37 14.14 24.83
CA ALA A 7 5.76 13.58 23.65
C ALA A 7 4.33 13.16 23.95
N GLN A 8 3.48 13.33 22.97
CA GLN A 8 2.11 12.84 23.07
C GLN A 8 2.13 11.32 22.98
N PRO A 9 1.18 10.67 23.64
CA PRO A 9 1.07 9.23 23.47
C PRO A 9 0.86 8.89 22.00
N THR A 10 1.46 7.81 21.57
CA THR A 10 1.30 7.34 20.20
C THR A 10 0.51 6.06 20.19
N THR A 11 -0.13 5.82 19.07
CA THR A 11 -0.82 4.59 18.76
C THR A 11 -0.09 3.93 17.60
N SER A 12 -0.06 2.62 17.62
CA SER A 12 0.48 1.87 16.48
C SER A 12 -0.60 1.71 15.43
N TRP A 13 -0.24 1.95 14.20
CA TRP A 13 -1.15 1.91 13.06
C TRP A 13 -0.69 0.88 12.07
N GLN A 14 -1.64 0.16 11.51
CA GLN A 14 -1.38 -0.77 10.42
C GLN A 14 -1.82 -0.11 9.13
N VAL A 15 -0.93 -0.12 8.14
CA VAL A 15 -1.20 0.48 6.85
C VAL A 15 -1.05 -0.59 5.79
N GLN A 16 -2.05 -0.70 4.93
CA GLN A 16 -2.04 -1.62 3.80
C GLN A 16 -1.98 -0.79 2.54
N ILE A 17 -0.91 -0.93 1.78
CA ILE A 17 -0.64 -0.10 0.62
C ILE A 17 -0.66 -0.97 -0.63
N HIS A 18 -1.43 -0.55 -1.62
CA HIS A 18 -1.47 -1.19 -2.93
C HIS A 18 -0.84 -0.25 -3.95
N ILE A 19 0.16 -0.73 -4.67
CA ILE A 19 0.87 0.06 -5.67
C ILE A 19 0.75 -0.67 -7.00
N VAL A 20 0.21 0.01 -8.01
CA VAL A 20 0.02 -0.58 -9.34
C VAL A 20 0.57 0.38 -10.39
N ARG A 21 0.91 -0.16 -11.55
CA ARG A 21 1.32 0.67 -12.67
C ARG A 21 0.12 1.45 -13.18
N LYS A 22 0.37 2.68 -13.60
CA LYS A 22 -0.68 3.49 -14.22
C LYS A 22 -1.16 2.81 -15.49
N ALA A 23 -2.43 3.03 -15.81
CA ALA A 23 -3.07 2.32 -16.92
C ALA A 23 -2.37 2.53 -18.25
N ALA A 24 -1.77 3.71 -18.45
CA ALA A 24 -1.13 4.04 -19.71
C ALA A 24 0.28 3.45 -19.84
N VAL A 25 0.79 2.83 -18.78
CA VAL A 25 2.16 2.30 -18.78
C VAL A 25 2.14 0.84 -19.20
N VAL A 26 3.14 0.45 -19.99
CA VAL A 26 3.27 -0.93 -20.44
C VAL A 26 3.36 -1.87 -19.23
N ASN A 27 2.68 -3.00 -19.32
CA ASN A 27 2.56 -3.95 -18.22
C ASN A 27 2.91 -5.35 -18.72
N PRO A 28 4.20 -5.61 -18.99
CA PRO A 28 4.58 -6.89 -19.62
C PRO A 28 4.29 -8.10 -18.73
N GLN A 29 4.45 -7.97 -17.42
CA GLN A 29 4.19 -9.10 -16.54
C GLN A 29 2.72 -9.47 -16.54
N GLY A 30 1.84 -8.48 -16.49
CA GLY A 30 0.41 -8.75 -16.54
C GLY A 30 -0.01 -9.34 -17.86
N ASN A 31 0.58 -8.87 -18.96
CA ASN A 31 0.28 -9.40 -20.27
C ASN A 31 0.69 -10.86 -20.39
N THR A 32 1.83 -11.23 -19.83
CA THR A 32 2.28 -12.60 -19.81
C THR A 32 1.31 -13.50 -19.06
N ILE A 33 0.83 -13.03 -17.92
CA ILE A 33 -0.14 -13.81 -17.13
C ILE A 33 -1.45 -13.94 -17.90
N ARG A 34 -1.92 -12.85 -18.51
CA ARG A 34 -3.15 -12.90 -19.29
C ARG A 34 -3.05 -13.94 -20.40
N ASP A 35 -1.92 -13.93 -21.10
CA ASP A 35 -1.75 -14.87 -22.22
C ASP A 35 -1.71 -16.30 -21.71
N ALA A 36 -1.05 -16.55 -20.58
CA ALA A 36 -1.02 -17.87 -19.99
C ALA A 36 -2.42 -18.32 -19.58
N LEU A 37 -3.21 -17.42 -19.02
CA LEU A 37 -4.58 -17.74 -18.65
C LEU A 37 -5.42 -18.09 -19.88
N HIS A 38 -5.21 -17.37 -20.98
CA HIS A 38 -5.91 -17.71 -22.21
C HIS A 38 -5.55 -19.10 -22.70
N GLN A 39 -4.29 -19.48 -22.59
CA GLN A 39 -3.88 -20.84 -22.97
C GLN A 39 -4.50 -21.89 -22.08
N LEU A 40 -4.85 -21.54 -20.86
CA LEU A 40 -5.53 -22.47 -19.96
C LEU A 40 -7.05 -22.38 -20.07
N HIS A 41 -7.53 -21.74 -21.15
CA HIS A 41 -8.96 -21.66 -21.49
C HIS A 41 -9.74 -20.68 -20.63
N PHE A 42 -9.07 -19.73 -19.98
CA PHE A 42 -9.76 -18.64 -19.30
C PHE A 42 -9.90 -17.46 -20.25
N ALA A 43 -10.65 -17.68 -21.31
CA ALA A 43 -10.71 -16.73 -22.43
C ALA A 43 -11.43 -15.44 -22.07
N THR A 44 -12.17 -15.41 -20.97
CA THR A 44 -12.89 -14.19 -20.58
C THR A 44 -12.01 -13.18 -19.86
N VAL A 45 -10.77 -13.52 -19.56
CA VAL A 45 -9.86 -12.58 -18.91
C VAL A 45 -9.41 -11.55 -19.95
N HIS A 46 -9.72 -10.28 -19.69
CA HIS A 46 -9.36 -9.20 -20.61
C HIS A 46 -8.04 -8.56 -20.24
N ASP A 47 -7.74 -8.47 -18.97
CA ASP A 47 -6.58 -7.71 -18.51
C ASP A 47 -6.10 -8.27 -17.19
N VAL A 48 -4.79 -8.24 -16.98
CA VAL A 48 -4.19 -8.61 -15.72
C VAL A 48 -3.17 -7.54 -15.39
N ARG A 49 -3.26 -7.01 -14.19
CA ARG A 49 -2.34 -5.97 -13.75
C ARG A 49 -1.64 -6.45 -12.51
N MET A 50 -0.34 -6.32 -12.50
CA MET A 50 0.48 -6.69 -11.36
C MET A 50 0.88 -5.43 -10.60
N GLY A 51 1.05 -5.61 -9.31
CA GLY A 51 1.48 -4.51 -8.48
C GLY A 51 2.15 -5.03 -7.23
N LYS A 52 2.37 -4.13 -6.30
CA LYS A 52 2.98 -4.46 -5.02
C LYS A 52 1.97 -4.22 -3.91
N TYR A 53 2.07 -5.03 -2.89
CA TYR A 53 1.28 -4.84 -1.68
C TYR A 53 2.25 -4.79 -0.50
N LEU A 54 2.13 -3.75 0.31
CA LEU A 54 2.98 -3.60 1.48
C LEU A 54 2.11 -3.42 2.71
N GLU A 55 2.59 -3.96 3.81
CA GLU A 55 2.00 -3.71 5.12
C GLU A 55 3.05 -3.01 5.97
N ILE A 56 2.70 -1.85 6.49
CA ILE A 56 3.61 -1.07 7.30
C ILE A 56 2.95 -0.85 8.65
N THR A 57 3.72 -1.03 9.69
CA THR A 57 3.29 -0.70 11.04
C THR A 57 4.08 0.52 11.47
N LEU A 58 3.38 1.55 11.92
CA LEU A 58 4.05 2.74 12.38
C LEU A 58 3.34 3.32 13.59
N ASP A 59 4.05 4.14 14.34
CA ASP A 59 3.49 4.81 15.51
C ASP A 59 3.25 6.26 15.16
N ALA A 60 2.09 6.76 15.55
CA ALA A 60 1.75 8.16 15.35
C ALA A 60 0.73 8.58 16.39
N VAL A 61 0.66 9.88 16.64
CA VAL A 61 -0.25 10.40 17.65
C VAL A 61 -1.71 10.30 17.23
N ASP A 62 -1.96 10.38 15.94
CA ASP A 62 -3.33 10.27 15.44
C ASP A 62 -3.31 9.79 14.00
N GLU A 63 -4.48 9.55 13.45
CA GLU A 63 -4.60 9.03 12.10
C GLU A 63 -4.10 10.04 11.08
N ALA A 64 -4.37 11.32 11.28
CA ALA A 64 -3.96 12.33 10.31
C ALA A 64 -2.45 12.36 10.17
N THR A 65 -1.73 12.27 11.29
CA THR A 65 -0.27 12.24 11.26
C THR A 65 0.23 10.97 10.59
N ALA A 66 -0.37 9.84 10.91
CA ALA A 66 0.03 8.58 10.28
C ALA A 66 -0.19 8.62 8.78
N ARG A 67 -1.33 9.14 8.36
CA ARG A 67 -1.66 9.23 6.93
C ARG A 67 -0.68 10.13 6.19
N GLN A 68 -0.33 11.24 6.81
CA GLN A 68 0.62 12.18 6.21
C GLN A 68 1.98 11.53 6.02
N GLN A 69 2.42 10.76 7.02
CA GLN A 69 3.69 10.06 6.92
C GLN A 69 3.67 9.00 5.83
N VAL A 70 2.56 8.27 5.72
CA VAL A 70 2.45 7.24 4.69
C VAL A 70 2.48 7.86 3.30
N GLU A 71 1.79 8.99 3.11
CA GLU A 71 1.82 9.65 1.83
C GLU A 71 3.23 10.10 1.46
N SER A 72 3.96 10.61 2.43
CA SER A 72 5.35 10.99 2.21
C SER A 72 6.22 9.79 1.87
N MET A 73 6.02 8.67 2.56
CA MET A 73 6.77 7.45 2.26
C MET A 73 6.50 6.97 0.84
N CYS A 74 5.24 6.96 0.43
CA CYS A 74 4.89 6.51 -0.90
C CYS A 74 5.50 7.41 -1.97
N ALA A 75 5.42 8.72 -1.78
CA ALA A 75 5.93 9.66 -2.76
C ALA A 75 7.44 9.64 -2.85
N THR A 76 8.12 9.34 -1.74
CA THR A 76 9.57 9.44 -1.67
C THR A 76 10.25 8.14 -2.04
N LEU A 77 9.69 7.00 -1.66
CA LEU A 77 10.39 5.73 -1.79
C LEU A 77 9.55 4.60 -2.35
N LEU A 78 8.31 4.47 -1.87
CA LEU A 78 7.58 3.21 -2.08
C LEU A 78 6.99 3.08 -3.47
N ALA A 79 6.59 4.18 -4.07
CA ALA A 79 6.00 4.19 -5.40
C ALA A 79 6.79 5.12 -6.30
N ASN A 80 6.86 4.76 -7.58
CA ASN A 80 7.43 5.65 -8.57
C ASN A 80 6.29 6.47 -9.17
N PRO A 81 6.16 7.75 -8.80
CA PRO A 81 4.97 8.51 -9.18
C PRO A 81 4.83 8.75 -10.68
N VAL A 82 5.91 8.53 -11.44
CA VAL A 82 5.82 8.67 -12.89
C VAL A 82 5.05 7.53 -13.51
N ILE A 83 5.27 6.30 -13.02
CA ILE A 83 4.68 5.11 -13.65
C ILE A 83 3.73 4.34 -12.74
N GLU A 84 3.65 4.71 -11.46
CA GLU A 84 2.84 3.96 -10.50
C GLU A 84 1.87 4.87 -9.78
N GLN A 85 0.77 4.29 -9.36
CA GLN A 85 -0.16 4.95 -8.47
C GLN A 85 -0.39 4.05 -7.27
N TYR A 86 -0.86 4.64 -6.18
CA TYR A 86 -1.02 3.89 -4.95
C TYR A 86 -2.30 4.29 -4.24
N THR A 87 -2.81 3.35 -3.46
CA THR A 87 -3.88 3.60 -2.50
C THR A 87 -3.50 2.90 -1.21
N PHE A 88 -4.05 3.36 -0.11
CA PHE A 88 -3.80 2.70 1.15
C PHE A 88 -4.98 2.85 2.09
N THR A 89 -5.08 1.91 3.02
CA THR A 89 -5.99 1.99 4.14
C THR A 89 -5.16 1.99 5.40
N ILE A 90 -5.70 2.59 6.45
CA ILE A 90 -4.98 2.75 7.70
C ILE A 90 -5.96 2.54 8.84
N PHE A 91 -5.54 1.80 9.86
CA PHE A 91 -6.37 1.59 11.02
C PHE A 91 -5.51 1.30 12.25
N PRO A 92 -6.02 1.59 13.44
CA PRO A 92 -5.24 1.36 14.65
C PRO A 92 -5.11 -0.13 14.93
N ILE A 93 -3.92 -0.51 15.36
CA ILE A 93 -3.65 -1.92 15.63
C ILE A 93 -4.49 -2.43 16.79
N ALA A 94 -4.82 -1.55 17.73
CA ALA A 94 -5.66 -1.96 18.85
C ALA A 94 -6.97 -2.55 18.37
N GLU A 95 -7.53 -2.02 17.27
CA GLU A 95 -8.75 -2.59 16.72
C GLU A 95 -8.52 -3.96 16.14
N LEU A 96 -7.35 -4.16 15.51
CA LEU A 96 -7.04 -5.46 14.96
C LEU A 96 -6.85 -6.50 16.02
N ASN A 97 -6.35 -6.09 17.18
CA ASN A 97 -6.02 -7.02 18.24
C ASN A 97 -7.21 -7.37 19.12
N THR A 98 -8.33 -6.71 18.95
CA THR A 98 -9.46 -6.97 19.81
C THR A 98 -10.05 -8.36 19.58
N SER A 99 -9.75 -8.95 18.45
CA SER A 99 -10.27 -10.28 18.16
C SER A 99 -9.42 -11.38 18.73
N SER A 100 -8.27 -11.06 19.23
CA SER A 100 -7.40 -12.08 19.81
C SER A 100 -7.64 -12.25 21.31
#